data_a22670f266877d63cc9c5e19e5ad5545
#
_entry.id   a22670f266877d63cc9c5e19e5ad5545
#
_cell.length_a   1.000
_cell.length_b   1.000
_cell.length_c   1.000
_cell.angle_alpha   90.00
_cell.angle_beta   90.00
_cell.angle_gamma   90.00
#
_symmetry.space_group_name_H-M   'P 1'
#
loop_
_entity.id
_entity.type
_entity.pdbx_description
1 polymer ?
#
loop_
_entity_poly.entity_id
_entity_poly.type
_entity_poly.pdbx_seq_one_letter_code
_entity_poly.pdbx_strand_id
1 'polypeptide(L)'
;MLRISIPSPQMKRLFPLSLLSLMILNIQGAYAEEPTDSAAKVAATMPTIKIEAMSELDPIKSYIDYHKANVTRNGLDKKDIPQTVDTIDVQKYKIYGSNDLSVMLQGTPGVSTSYDMRGDGITIRGFGADTGDIYRDGIRESGQVRRSTANIERIEILKGPASVLYGRSAGGGVVNMVSKFANFESKSSVGAYAGSYDNYGTTADINQVLNDNLAVRLTGEYGESGSFRSGIENKIEMFSPSFTYKNDDGTLTWTTQYTYDKLGRVPDRGPSRDILPAGTSIKMGFAQDGDYVDDILQVVRTDVNYQYAPDWNFHWAASYRQAEQNFDHFYFGTYCGLDG
;
A
#
# COMPACT_ATOMS: atom_id res chain seq x y z
N MET A 1 31.54 -11.73 35.69
CA MET A 1 31.24 -10.89 34.53
C MET A 1 29.95 -10.17 34.81
N LEU A 2 30.04 -8.87 35.13
CA LEU A 2 28.86 -8.02 35.42
C LEU A 2 28.24 -7.55 34.11
N ARG A 3 27.00 -7.90 33.87
CA ARG A 3 26.19 -7.33 32.76
C ARG A 3 25.52 -6.06 33.27
N ILE A 4 25.96 -4.91 32.78
CA ILE A 4 25.25 -3.65 33.00
C ILE A 4 24.21 -3.52 31.89
N SER A 5 22.93 -3.63 32.26
CA SER A 5 21.79 -3.33 31.40
C SER A 5 21.53 -1.84 31.48
N ILE A 6 21.66 -1.14 30.37
CA ILE A 6 21.27 0.26 30.24
C ILE A 6 19.82 0.29 29.74
N PRO A 7 18.87 0.86 30.51
CA PRO A 7 17.50 0.99 30.00
C PRO A 7 17.44 2.04 28.90
N SER A 8 16.87 1.69 27.75
CA SER A 8 16.55 2.61 26.68
C SER A 8 15.50 3.64 27.16
N PRO A 9 15.62 4.91 26.80
CA PRO A 9 14.64 5.91 27.17
C PRO A 9 13.32 5.64 26.44
N GLN A 10 12.31 5.31 27.21
CA GLN A 10 10.91 5.25 26.77
C GLN A 10 10.48 6.66 26.35
N MET A 11 10.62 6.96 25.08
CA MET A 11 10.08 8.21 24.51
C MET A 11 8.56 8.04 24.42
N LYS A 12 7.84 8.56 25.44
CA LYS A 12 6.38 8.67 25.42
C LYS A 12 5.96 9.50 24.23
N ARG A 13 5.52 8.83 23.18
CA ARG A 13 4.94 9.48 21.99
C ARG A 13 3.54 9.99 22.36
N LEU A 14 3.45 11.23 22.76
CA LEU A 14 2.20 11.99 22.81
C LEU A 14 1.84 12.39 21.37
N PHE A 15 1.10 11.53 20.68
CA PHE A 15 0.35 11.97 19.52
C PHE A 15 -0.88 12.73 20.04
N PRO A 16 -1.12 13.97 19.62
CA PRO A 16 -2.32 14.67 20.03
C PRO A 16 -3.52 14.06 19.30
N LEU A 17 -4.28 13.25 20.00
CA LEU A 17 -5.65 12.82 19.61
C LEU A 17 -6.58 14.03 19.29
N SER A 18 -6.11 15.24 19.53
CA SER A 18 -6.84 16.49 19.33
C SER A 18 -7.10 16.86 17.86
N LEU A 19 -6.27 16.41 16.92
CA LEU A 19 -6.47 16.72 15.50
C LEU A 19 -7.55 15.85 14.85
N LEU A 20 -7.72 14.62 15.32
CA LEU A 20 -8.77 13.73 14.83
C LEU A 20 -10.16 14.17 15.33
N SER A 21 -10.24 14.67 16.57
CA SER A 21 -11.47 15.19 17.13
C SER A 21 -11.92 16.51 16.49
N LEU A 22 -11.00 17.32 15.98
CA LEU A 22 -11.35 18.57 15.30
C LEU A 22 -11.93 18.35 13.89
N MET A 23 -11.50 17.28 13.20
CA MET A 23 -12.07 16.93 11.89
C MET A 23 -13.47 16.30 12.00
N ILE A 24 -13.75 15.58 13.09
CA ILE A 24 -15.06 14.95 13.30
C ILE A 24 -16.11 15.98 13.73
N LEU A 25 -15.72 17.03 14.44
CA LEU A 25 -16.67 18.05 14.90
C LEU A 25 -17.22 18.96 13.79
N ASN A 26 -16.54 19.07 12.64
CA ASN A 26 -17.05 19.86 11.51
C ASN A 26 -18.05 19.09 10.62
N ILE A 27 -18.22 17.79 10.81
CA ILE A 27 -19.20 16.99 10.05
C ILE A 27 -20.60 17.04 10.70
N GLN A 28 -20.71 17.44 11.97
CA GLN A 28 -21.99 17.52 12.69
C GLN A 28 -22.76 18.84 12.53
N GLY A 29 -22.19 19.84 11.83
CA GLY A 29 -22.83 21.13 11.63
C GLY A 29 -23.82 21.23 10.45
N ALA A 30 -24.09 20.14 9.72
CA ALA A 30 -24.93 20.16 8.52
C ALA A 30 -26.33 19.54 8.69
N TYR A 31 -26.77 19.25 9.89
CA TYR A 31 -28.13 18.77 10.16
C TYR A 31 -28.81 19.63 11.22
N ALA A 32 -29.64 20.54 10.79
CA ALA A 32 -30.92 21.01 11.29
C ALA A 32 -31.16 22.51 11.04
N GLU A 33 -31.75 22.82 9.93
CA GLU A 33 -32.72 23.94 9.86
C GLU A 33 -34.00 23.41 9.25
N GLU A 34 -35.09 23.47 10.03
CA GLU A 34 -36.45 23.21 9.55
C GLU A 34 -36.87 24.31 8.55
N PRO A 35 -37.59 23.96 7.49
CA PRO A 35 -38.03 24.92 6.50
C PRO A 35 -39.29 25.65 6.98
N THR A 36 -39.16 26.97 7.18
CA THR A 36 -40.33 27.85 7.15
C THR A 36 -40.79 28.08 5.72
N ASP A 37 -42.03 27.80 5.53
CA ASP A 37 -42.84 27.91 4.32
C ASP A 37 -42.69 29.26 3.60
N SER A 38 -42.17 29.27 2.37
CA SER A 38 -42.59 30.24 1.33
C SER A 38 -42.12 29.74 -0.06
N ALA A 39 -43.11 29.66 -0.93
CA ALA A 39 -43.04 29.09 -2.26
C ALA A 39 -41.96 29.72 -3.21
N ALA A 40 -41.09 28.86 -3.73
CA ALA A 40 -40.67 28.89 -5.13
C ALA A 40 -40.01 27.54 -5.47
N LYS A 41 -40.68 26.75 -6.32
CA LYS A 41 -40.15 25.52 -6.90
C LYS A 41 -38.87 25.83 -7.70
N VAL A 42 -37.73 25.59 -7.10
CA VAL A 42 -36.50 25.21 -7.81
C VAL A 42 -36.30 23.75 -7.51
N ALA A 43 -36.53 22.90 -8.50
CA ALA A 43 -36.23 21.47 -8.41
C ALA A 43 -34.71 21.36 -8.21
N ALA A 44 -34.28 21.19 -6.96
CA ALA A 44 -32.93 20.76 -6.66
C ALA A 44 -32.80 19.34 -7.19
N THR A 45 -32.21 19.21 -8.36
CA THR A 45 -31.76 17.92 -8.88
C THR A 45 -30.70 17.43 -7.93
N MET A 46 -31.05 16.52 -7.03
CA MET A 46 -30.05 15.80 -6.25
C MET A 46 -29.07 15.14 -7.23
N PRO A 47 -27.76 15.26 -7.03
CA PRO A 47 -26.82 14.53 -7.85
C PRO A 47 -27.16 13.03 -7.69
N THR A 48 -27.48 12.41 -8.81
CA THR A 48 -27.71 10.97 -8.88
C THR A 48 -26.41 10.31 -8.43
N ILE A 49 -26.41 9.70 -7.26
CA ILE A 49 -25.34 8.79 -6.85
C ILE A 49 -25.43 7.62 -7.81
N LYS A 50 -24.65 7.63 -8.87
CA LYS A 50 -24.41 6.44 -9.68
C LYS A 50 -23.61 5.49 -8.84
N ILE A 51 -24.28 4.55 -8.19
CA ILE A 51 -23.63 3.33 -7.72
C ILE A 51 -23.39 2.52 -9.00
N GLU A 52 -22.28 2.73 -9.65
CA GLU A 52 -21.78 1.77 -10.62
C GLU A 52 -21.27 0.60 -9.78
N ALA A 53 -22.13 -0.39 -9.56
CA ALA A 53 -21.68 -1.71 -9.18
C ALA A 53 -20.73 -2.13 -10.29
N MET A 54 -19.43 -2.19 -9.97
CA MET A 54 -18.45 -2.76 -10.88
C MET A 54 -18.91 -4.18 -11.16
N SER A 55 -19.44 -4.38 -12.37
CA SER A 55 -19.78 -5.71 -12.85
C SER A 55 -18.52 -6.55 -12.76
N GLU A 56 -18.57 -7.61 -11.98
CA GLU A 56 -17.53 -8.65 -11.88
C GLU A 56 -17.10 -9.23 -13.25
N LEU A 57 -17.79 -8.83 -14.31
CA LEU A 57 -17.77 -9.44 -15.62
C LEU A 57 -17.06 -8.63 -16.69
N ASP A 58 -16.40 -7.51 -16.37
CA ASP A 58 -15.66 -6.79 -17.39
C ASP A 58 -14.13 -6.74 -17.08
N PRO A 59 -13.43 -7.88 -17.21
CA PRO A 59 -11.96 -7.90 -17.04
C PRO A 59 -11.25 -7.05 -18.11
N ILE A 60 -11.95 -6.68 -19.18
CA ILE A 60 -11.41 -5.88 -20.29
C ILE A 60 -11.32 -4.40 -19.91
N LYS A 61 -12.32 -3.86 -19.18
CA LYS A 61 -12.32 -2.44 -18.77
C LYS A 61 -11.13 -2.08 -17.86
N SER A 62 -10.76 -2.94 -16.93
CA SER A 62 -9.65 -2.70 -16.04
C SER A 62 -8.27 -2.87 -16.70
N TYR A 63 -8.20 -3.57 -17.83
CA TYR A 63 -6.97 -3.72 -18.62
C TYR A 63 -6.75 -2.53 -19.56
N ILE A 64 -7.80 -1.82 -19.92
CA ILE A 64 -7.79 -0.70 -20.88
C ILE A 64 -7.46 0.63 -20.19
N ASP A 65 -7.74 0.80 -18.89
CA ASP A 65 -7.61 2.09 -18.20
C ASP A 65 -6.16 2.51 -17.89
N TYR A 66 -5.21 1.58 -17.99
CA TYR A 66 -3.80 1.89 -17.73
C TYR A 66 -2.98 1.92 -19.04
N HIS A 67 -3.25 2.88 -19.87
CA HIS A 67 -2.47 3.07 -21.10
C HIS A 67 -1.05 3.58 -20.83
N LYS A 68 -0.87 4.36 -19.77
CA LYS A 68 0.41 4.95 -19.38
C LYS A 68 1.03 4.17 -18.22
N ALA A 69 2.36 4.11 -18.22
CA ALA A 69 3.12 3.48 -17.15
C ALA A 69 4.05 4.49 -16.47
N ASN A 70 3.87 4.67 -15.16
CA ASN A 70 4.71 5.55 -14.34
C ASN A 70 6.08 4.92 -14.04
N VAL A 71 6.21 3.61 -14.23
CA VAL A 71 7.48 2.89 -14.10
C VAL A 71 8.57 3.42 -15.04
N THR A 72 8.22 4.13 -16.10
CA THR A 72 9.18 4.81 -16.98
C THR A 72 9.60 6.18 -16.49
N ARG A 73 9.05 6.66 -15.37
CA ARG A 73 9.24 8.00 -14.78
C ARG A 73 8.70 9.16 -15.63
N ASN A 74 8.40 8.94 -16.89
CA ASN A 74 7.91 9.95 -17.84
C ASN A 74 6.43 9.74 -18.18
N GLY A 75 5.76 8.74 -17.62
CA GLY A 75 4.38 8.44 -17.92
C GLY A 75 4.14 8.08 -19.38
N LEU A 76 5.05 7.34 -20.00
CA LEU A 76 4.95 6.93 -21.40
C LEU A 76 3.77 5.97 -21.59
N ASP A 77 3.20 6.01 -22.79
CA ASP A 77 2.25 4.99 -23.20
C ASP A 77 2.94 3.63 -23.26
N LYS A 78 2.29 2.60 -22.74
CA LYS A 78 2.87 1.23 -22.68
C LYS A 78 3.32 0.72 -24.05
N LYS A 79 2.62 1.09 -25.11
CA LYS A 79 2.97 0.73 -26.50
C LYS A 79 4.31 1.29 -26.96
N ASP A 80 4.75 2.42 -26.36
CA ASP A 80 5.98 3.12 -26.72
C ASP A 80 7.17 2.69 -25.84
N ILE A 81 6.94 1.79 -24.87
CA ILE A 81 7.97 1.26 -23.99
C ILE A 81 8.57 0.00 -24.62
N PRO A 82 9.89 -0.04 -24.93
CA PRO A 82 10.52 -1.20 -25.58
C PRO A 82 10.76 -2.37 -24.63
N GLN A 83 9.97 -2.50 -23.57
CA GLN A 83 10.03 -3.54 -22.57
C GLN A 83 8.62 -3.94 -22.13
N THR A 84 8.49 -5.15 -21.57
CA THR A 84 7.20 -5.60 -21.05
C THR A 84 6.89 -4.91 -19.74
N VAL A 85 5.72 -4.26 -19.68
CA VAL A 85 5.16 -3.66 -18.46
C VAL A 85 3.83 -4.34 -18.15
N ASP A 86 3.76 -5.04 -17.03
CA ASP A 86 2.50 -5.51 -16.48
C ASP A 86 1.95 -4.50 -15.48
N THR A 87 0.64 -4.36 -15.46
CA THR A 87 -0.06 -3.51 -14.50
C THR A 87 -1.10 -4.33 -13.76
N ILE A 88 -1.06 -4.24 -12.45
CA ILE A 88 -1.98 -4.91 -11.55
C ILE A 88 -2.83 -3.85 -10.87
N ASP A 89 -4.14 -3.94 -11.03
CA ASP A 89 -5.10 -3.12 -10.30
C ASP A 89 -5.27 -3.68 -8.89
N VAL A 90 -4.84 -2.89 -7.90
CA VAL A 90 -4.91 -3.27 -6.48
C VAL A 90 -6.35 -3.37 -5.99
N GLN A 91 -7.27 -2.57 -6.55
CA GLN A 91 -8.67 -2.57 -6.14
C GLN A 91 -9.35 -3.93 -6.36
N LYS A 92 -8.97 -4.66 -7.40
CA LYS A 92 -9.51 -6.01 -7.66
C LYS A 92 -9.22 -6.99 -6.53
N TYR A 93 -8.03 -6.93 -5.96
CA TYR A 93 -7.63 -7.82 -4.86
C TYR A 93 -8.28 -7.42 -3.54
N LYS A 94 -8.48 -6.12 -3.33
CA LYS A 94 -9.14 -5.60 -2.12
C LYS A 94 -10.60 -5.99 -2.00
N ILE A 95 -11.31 -6.11 -3.11
CA ILE A 95 -12.69 -6.62 -3.15
C ILE A 95 -12.77 -8.03 -2.54
N TYR A 96 -11.71 -8.83 -2.69
CA TYR A 96 -11.60 -10.17 -2.11
C TYR A 96 -10.92 -10.18 -0.73
N GLY A 97 -10.71 -9.01 -0.10
CA GLY A 97 -10.09 -8.89 1.21
C GLY A 97 -8.59 -9.19 1.23
N SER A 98 -7.91 -9.18 0.08
CA SER A 98 -6.48 -9.40 0.01
C SER A 98 -5.72 -8.08 -0.05
N ASN A 99 -4.84 -7.85 0.92
CA ASN A 99 -3.97 -6.67 1.03
C ASN A 99 -2.48 -7.02 0.94
N ASP A 100 -2.14 -8.28 0.73
CA ASP A 100 -0.77 -8.76 0.65
C ASP A 100 -0.20 -8.57 -0.77
N LEU A 101 0.91 -7.85 -0.87
CA LEU A 101 1.62 -7.59 -2.12
C LEU A 101 2.04 -8.90 -2.82
N SER A 102 2.50 -9.88 -2.07
CA SER A 102 2.93 -11.17 -2.64
C SER A 102 1.76 -11.92 -3.27
N VAL A 103 0.57 -11.83 -2.69
CA VAL A 103 -0.65 -12.43 -3.28
C VAL A 103 -1.05 -11.70 -4.56
N MET A 104 -0.95 -10.37 -4.59
CA MET A 104 -1.28 -9.56 -5.78
C MET A 104 -0.34 -9.86 -6.95
N LEU A 105 0.91 -10.18 -6.67
CA LEU A 105 1.91 -10.53 -7.69
C LEU A 105 1.80 -11.96 -8.21
N GLN A 106 1.07 -12.83 -7.50
CA GLN A 106 0.84 -14.20 -7.97
C GLN A 106 0.07 -14.21 -9.30
N GLY A 107 0.49 -15.08 -10.19
CA GLY A 107 -0.10 -15.17 -11.53
C GLY A 107 0.46 -14.18 -12.55
N THR A 108 1.34 -13.27 -12.15
CA THR A 108 2.05 -12.41 -13.11
C THR A 108 3.17 -13.19 -13.78
N PRO A 109 3.17 -13.34 -15.12
CA PRO A 109 4.17 -14.13 -15.82
C PRO A 109 5.60 -13.66 -15.53
N GLY A 110 6.49 -14.59 -15.17
CA GLY A 110 7.90 -14.30 -14.85
C GLY A 110 8.12 -13.61 -13.49
N VAL A 111 7.09 -13.51 -12.68
CA VAL A 111 7.18 -13.09 -11.27
C VAL A 111 6.86 -14.30 -10.40
N SER A 112 7.67 -14.55 -9.40
CA SER A 112 7.40 -15.54 -8.36
C SER A 112 7.57 -14.93 -6.99
N THR A 113 6.79 -15.42 -6.06
CA THR A 113 6.86 -15.02 -4.66
C THR A 113 7.22 -16.25 -3.82
N SER A 114 8.08 -16.06 -2.85
CA SER A 114 8.44 -17.10 -1.88
C SER A 114 8.14 -16.59 -0.48
N TYR A 115 7.98 -17.51 0.45
CA TYR A 115 7.85 -17.12 1.84
C TYR A 115 9.13 -16.45 2.33
N ASP A 116 9.02 -15.22 2.80
CA ASP A 116 10.05 -14.52 3.57
C ASP A 116 9.42 -14.06 4.88
N MET A 117 10.10 -14.31 6.00
CA MET A 117 9.61 -13.92 7.32
C MET A 117 9.59 -12.41 7.49
N ARG A 118 10.51 -11.69 6.86
CA ARG A 118 10.71 -10.26 7.02
C ARG A 118 10.23 -9.44 5.83
N GLY A 119 10.46 -9.92 4.60
CA GLY A 119 10.16 -9.21 3.38
C GLY A 119 9.00 -9.81 2.58
N ASP A 120 8.90 -9.40 1.34
CA ASP A 120 7.84 -9.85 0.42
C ASP A 120 8.25 -11.07 -0.44
N GLY A 121 9.52 -11.45 -0.42
CA GLY A 121 10.05 -12.65 -1.10
C GLY A 121 9.84 -12.63 -2.63
N ILE A 122 10.02 -11.47 -3.27
CA ILE A 122 9.71 -11.27 -4.69
C ILE A 122 10.91 -11.61 -5.57
N THR A 123 10.65 -12.38 -6.63
CA THR A 123 11.64 -12.72 -7.66
C THR A 123 11.08 -12.43 -9.04
N ILE A 124 11.84 -11.72 -9.88
CA ILE A 124 11.47 -11.38 -11.26
C ILE A 124 12.46 -12.05 -12.21
N ARG A 125 11.97 -12.92 -13.10
CA ARG A 125 12.79 -13.66 -14.07
C ARG A 125 14.00 -14.38 -13.43
N GLY A 126 13.83 -14.90 -12.20
CA GLY A 126 14.87 -15.59 -11.45
C GLY A 126 15.80 -14.70 -10.63
N PHE A 127 15.64 -13.36 -10.67
CA PHE A 127 16.42 -12.43 -9.88
C PHE A 127 15.60 -11.93 -8.69
N GLY A 128 16.18 -11.92 -7.49
CA GLY A 128 15.53 -11.39 -6.29
C GLY A 128 15.36 -9.88 -6.40
N ALA A 129 14.14 -9.41 -6.19
CA ALA A 129 13.76 -7.99 -6.27
C ALA A 129 13.64 -7.32 -4.89
N ASP A 130 13.57 -8.08 -3.81
CA ASP A 130 13.22 -7.62 -2.46
C ASP A 130 14.17 -6.59 -1.88
N THR A 131 15.45 -6.69 -2.22
CA THR A 131 16.50 -5.88 -1.58
C THR A 131 16.76 -4.55 -2.26
N GLY A 132 16.20 -4.31 -3.44
CA GLY A 132 16.57 -3.10 -4.14
C GLY A 132 15.75 -2.70 -5.36
N ASP A 133 14.83 -3.54 -5.80
CA ASP A 133 14.09 -3.33 -7.04
C ASP A 133 12.60 -3.06 -6.80
N ILE A 134 12.24 -2.69 -5.57
CA ILE A 134 10.92 -2.21 -5.19
C ILE A 134 10.94 -0.68 -5.09
N TYR A 135 10.02 -0.06 -5.80
CA TYR A 135 9.88 1.39 -5.90
C TYR A 135 8.46 1.81 -5.57
N ARG A 136 8.31 3.03 -5.13
CA ARG A 136 7.03 3.70 -4.97
C ARG A 136 7.10 5.07 -5.59
N ASP A 137 6.25 5.31 -6.59
CA ASP A 137 6.25 6.54 -7.40
C ASP A 137 7.66 6.89 -7.91
N GLY A 138 8.41 5.88 -8.37
CA GLY A 138 9.77 6.01 -8.89
C GLY A 138 10.88 6.18 -7.84
N ILE A 139 10.56 6.24 -6.53
CA ILE A 139 11.53 6.33 -5.45
C ILE A 139 11.74 4.93 -4.86
N ARG A 140 13.01 4.53 -4.69
CA ARG A 140 13.37 3.21 -4.16
C ARG A 140 12.86 3.04 -2.73
N GLU A 141 12.23 1.90 -2.47
CA GLU A 141 11.84 1.46 -1.15
C GLU A 141 12.61 0.20 -0.71
N SER A 142 12.65 -0.03 0.61
CA SER A 142 13.20 -1.28 1.13
C SER A 142 12.16 -2.38 0.98
N GLY A 143 12.52 -3.49 0.38
CA GLY A 143 11.65 -4.66 0.28
C GLY A 143 11.59 -5.52 1.53
N GLN A 144 12.40 -5.22 2.55
CA GLN A 144 12.43 -5.99 3.79
C GLN A 144 11.43 -5.50 4.84
N VAL A 145 10.83 -4.33 4.66
CA VAL A 145 9.77 -3.81 5.52
C VAL A 145 8.44 -3.94 4.77
N ARG A 146 7.57 -4.80 5.25
CA ARG A 146 6.23 -4.95 4.67
C ARG A 146 5.38 -3.72 4.92
N ARG A 147 4.41 -3.51 4.06
CA ARG A 147 3.54 -2.34 4.07
C ARG A 147 2.15 -2.67 3.60
N SER A 148 1.17 -1.86 4.01
CA SER A 148 -0.17 -1.91 3.47
C SER A 148 -0.19 -1.49 2.00
N THR A 149 -1.09 -2.08 1.24
CA THR A 149 -1.39 -1.68 -0.13
C THR A 149 -2.62 -0.77 -0.23
N ALA A 150 -3.20 -0.34 0.90
CA ALA A 150 -4.46 0.42 0.92
C ALA A 150 -4.37 1.76 0.20
N ASN A 151 -3.23 2.45 0.31
CA ASN A 151 -2.96 3.70 -0.38
C ASN A 151 -2.24 3.51 -1.74
N ILE A 152 -2.23 2.29 -2.28
CA ILE A 152 -1.72 1.97 -3.62
C ILE A 152 -2.90 1.85 -4.58
N GLU A 153 -2.77 2.50 -5.73
CA GLU A 153 -3.76 2.44 -6.82
C GLU A 153 -3.51 1.21 -7.69
N ARG A 154 -2.26 1.06 -8.15
CA ARG A 154 -1.81 -0.03 -9.00
C ARG A 154 -0.35 -0.37 -8.78
N ILE A 155 0.04 -1.54 -9.21
CA ILE A 155 1.42 -2.01 -9.22
C ILE A 155 1.84 -2.19 -10.66
N GLU A 156 2.97 -1.60 -11.02
CA GLU A 156 3.57 -1.71 -12.35
C GLU A 156 4.86 -2.51 -12.27
N ILE A 157 5.02 -3.51 -13.13
CA ILE A 157 6.18 -4.38 -13.16
C ILE A 157 6.86 -4.21 -14.50
N LEU A 158 8.01 -3.54 -14.52
CA LEU A 158 8.87 -3.45 -15.69
C LEU A 158 9.80 -4.67 -15.69
N LYS A 159 9.71 -5.49 -16.72
CA LYS A 159 10.48 -6.73 -16.84
C LYS A 159 11.68 -6.56 -17.74
N GLY A 160 12.87 -6.83 -17.21
CA GLY A 160 14.14 -6.73 -17.93
C GLY A 160 15.06 -5.66 -17.33
N PRO A 161 16.18 -5.33 -17.98
CA PRO A 161 17.16 -4.41 -17.46
C PRO A 161 16.57 -3.00 -17.31
N ALA A 162 16.54 -2.49 -16.08
CA ALA A 162 15.96 -1.20 -15.72
C ALA A 162 17.02 -0.17 -15.27
N SER A 163 18.29 -0.50 -15.41
CA SER A 163 19.41 0.31 -14.88
C SER A 163 19.50 1.74 -15.44
N VAL A 164 19.03 1.96 -16.66
CA VAL A 164 18.98 3.30 -17.26
C VAL A 164 18.00 4.22 -16.51
N LEU A 165 16.88 3.68 -16.05
CA LEU A 165 15.82 4.44 -15.36
C LEU A 165 16.02 4.45 -13.84
N TYR A 166 16.51 3.35 -13.30
CA TYR A 166 16.52 3.08 -11.87
C TYR A 166 17.93 2.91 -11.27
N GLY A 167 18.96 3.03 -12.12
CA GLY A 167 20.35 2.86 -11.70
C GLY A 167 20.65 1.39 -11.37
N ARG A 168 21.27 1.14 -10.22
CA ARG A 168 21.69 -0.19 -9.81
C ARG A 168 20.47 -1.10 -9.52
N SER A 169 20.23 -2.09 -10.37
CA SER A 169 19.11 -3.03 -10.33
C SER A 169 19.61 -4.46 -10.57
N ALA A 170 18.89 -5.45 -10.07
CA ALA A 170 19.21 -6.86 -10.20
C ALA A 170 19.08 -7.43 -11.64
N GLY A 171 18.61 -6.65 -12.60
CA GLY A 171 18.51 -7.06 -14.00
C GLY A 171 17.25 -7.85 -14.37
N GLY A 172 16.50 -8.38 -13.42
CA GLY A 172 15.24 -9.10 -13.65
C GLY A 172 14.09 -8.15 -14.01
N GLY A 173 14.09 -6.99 -13.40
CA GLY A 173 13.03 -5.98 -13.53
C GLY A 173 12.84 -5.20 -12.23
N VAL A 174 11.86 -4.31 -12.23
CA VAL A 174 11.48 -3.50 -11.07
C VAL A 174 9.99 -3.56 -10.84
N VAL A 175 9.59 -3.48 -9.55
CA VAL A 175 8.21 -3.31 -9.12
C VAL A 175 8.03 -1.86 -8.70
N ASN A 176 7.12 -1.13 -9.33
CA ASN A 176 6.78 0.23 -8.96
C ASN A 176 5.33 0.30 -8.49
N MET A 177 5.14 0.67 -7.24
CA MET A 177 3.83 0.93 -6.67
C MET A 177 3.43 2.37 -6.95
N VAL A 178 2.26 2.59 -7.51
CA VAL A 178 1.71 3.92 -7.76
C VAL A 178 0.74 4.27 -6.64
N SER A 179 1.05 5.34 -5.92
CA SER A 179 0.26 5.79 -4.77
C SER A 179 -1.04 6.47 -5.19
N LYS A 180 -2.03 6.37 -4.33
CA LYS A 180 -3.26 7.15 -4.41
C LYS A 180 -3.00 8.52 -3.80
N PHE A 181 -2.96 9.55 -4.62
CA PHE A 181 -2.92 10.94 -4.18
C PHE A 181 -4.30 11.59 -4.21
N ALA A 182 -4.43 12.72 -3.53
CA ALA A 182 -5.59 13.58 -3.69
C ALA A 182 -5.72 14.00 -5.17
N ASN A 183 -6.93 13.93 -5.70
CA ASN A 183 -7.22 14.33 -7.08
C ASN A 183 -8.52 15.15 -7.13
N PHE A 184 -8.79 15.76 -8.28
CA PHE A 184 -9.96 16.61 -8.47
C PHE A 184 -11.21 15.84 -8.93
N GLU A 185 -11.30 14.56 -8.54
CA GLU A 185 -12.49 13.74 -8.68
C GLU A 185 -13.01 13.37 -7.29
N SER A 186 -14.21 13.83 -6.93
CA SER A 186 -14.82 13.47 -5.64
C SER A 186 -15.31 12.03 -5.69
N LYS A 187 -14.45 11.10 -5.25
CA LYS A 187 -14.76 9.68 -5.07
C LYS A 187 -14.35 9.23 -3.69
N SER A 188 -15.29 8.76 -2.90
CA SER A 188 -15.02 8.29 -1.55
C SER A 188 -15.63 6.91 -1.34
N SER A 189 -14.93 6.07 -0.61
CA SER A 189 -15.40 4.75 -0.22
C SER A 189 -15.02 4.44 1.22
N VAL A 190 -15.92 3.76 1.91
CA VAL A 190 -15.66 3.15 3.22
C VAL A 190 -16.09 1.71 3.11
N GLY A 191 -15.24 0.80 3.55
CA GLY A 191 -15.48 -0.62 3.52
C GLY A 191 -15.23 -1.27 4.87
N ALA A 192 -15.93 -2.39 5.09
CA ALA A 192 -15.62 -3.31 6.16
C ALA A 192 -15.66 -4.73 5.61
N TYR A 193 -14.81 -5.59 6.11
CA TYR A 193 -14.78 -6.99 5.73
C TYR A 193 -14.68 -7.88 6.97
N ALA A 194 -15.23 -9.08 6.85
CA ALA A 194 -15.10 -10.13 7.83
C ALA A 194 -15.02 -11.48 7.12
N GLY A 195 -14.20 -12.37 7.62
CA GLY A 195 -13.96 -13.67 7.01
C GLY A 195 -13.59 -14.74 8.03
N SER A 196 -13.22 -15.91 7.54
CA SER A 196 -12.73 -17.01 8.36
C SER A 196 -11.39 -16.68 9.01
N TYR A 197 -11.07 -17.39 10.10
CA TYR A 197 -9.83 -17.24 10.85
C TYR A 197 -9.65 -15.84 11.44
N ASP A 198 -10.69 -15.31 12.05
CA ASP A 198 -10.69 -13.99 12.71
C ASP A 198 -10.20 -12.86 11.79
N ASN A 199 -10.44 -13.00 10.48
CA ASN A 199 -10.10 -11.99 9.50
C ASN A 199 -11.20 -10.92 9.45
N TYR A 200 -10.90 -9.73 9.94
CA TYR A 200 -11.81 -8.59 9.90
C TYR A 200 -11.04 -7.27 9.77
N GLY A 201 -11.70 -6.27 9.25
CA GLY A 201 -11.10 -4.96 9.12
C GLY A 201 -12.00 -3.92 8.51
N THR A 202 -11.47 -2.71 8.47
CA THR A 202 -12.12 -1.55 7.88
C THR A 202 -11.15 -0.79 7.00
N THR A 203 -11.67 -0.21 5.92
CA THR A 203 -10.91 0.63 4.99
C THR A 203 -11.67 1.91 4.75
N ALA A 204 -10.94 3.01 4.58
CA ALA A 204 -11.49 4.30 4.18
C ALA A 204 -10.61 4.90 3.09
N ASP A 205 -11.23 5.42 2.05
CA ASP A 205 -10.59 6.16 0.98
C ASP A 205 -11.49 7.34 0.64
N ILE A 206 -11.20 8.49 1.24
CA ILE A 206 -12.03 9.69 1.19
C ILE A 206 -11.26 10.75 0.40
N ASN A 207 -11.71 11.02 -0.82
CA ASN A 207 -11.14 12.07 -1.66
C ASN A 207 -12.16 13.20 -1.84
N GLN A 208 -11.78 14.41 -1.41
CA GLN A 208 -12.66 15.56 -1.40
C GLN A 208 -12.03 16.72 -2.15
N VAL A 209 -12.77 17.29 -3.07
CA VAL A 209 -12.42 18.56 -3.72
C VAL A 209 -12.94 19.69 -2.86
N LEU A 210 -12.04 20.49 -2.30
CA LEU A 210 -12.39 21.62 -1.43
C LEU A 210 -12.73 22.88 -2.25
N ASN A 211 -12.01 23.10 -3.35
CA ASN A 211 -12.24 24.14 -4.34
C ASN A 211 -11.51 23.80 -5.65
N ASP A 212 -11.57 24.67 -6.63
CA ASP A 212 -10.97 24.45 -7.94
C ASP A 212 -9.44 24.23 -7.92
N ASN A 213 -8.79 24.70 -6.84
CA ASN A 213 -7.34 24.68 -6.67
C ASN A 213 -6.86 23.61 -5.68
N LEU A 214 -7.71 23.11 -4.80
CA LEU A 214 -7.30 22.25 -3.68
C LEU A 214 -8.18 21.03 -3.54
N ALA A 215 -7.56 19.86 -3.61
CA ALA A 215 -8.16 18.58 -3.26
C ALA A 215 -7.39 17.94 -2.09
N VAL A 216 -8.10 17.20 -1.25
CA VAL A 216 -7.54 16.43 -0.14
C VAL A 216 -8.01 14.98 -0.21
N ARG A 217 -7.16 14.06 0.21
CA ARG A 217 -7.49 12.64 0.29
C ARG A 217 -6.99 12.06 1.60
N LEU A 218 -7.81 11.23 2.19
CA LEU A 218 -7.46 10.42 3.34
C LEU A 218 -7.67 8.95 2.99
N THR A 219 -6.60 8.16 3.06
CA THR A 219 -6.69 6.71 2.97
C THR A 219 -6.33 6.11 4.31
N GLY A 220 -7.10 5.14 4.77
CA GLY A 220 -6.87 4.44 6.03
C GLY A 220 -7.25 2.97 5.95
N GLU A 221 -6.57 2.15 6.73
CA GLU A 221 -6.85 0.72 6.87
C GLU A 221 -6.56 0.29 8.31
N TYR A 222 -7.47 -0.47 8.85
CA TYR A 222 -7.27 -1.25 10.07
C TYR A 222 -7.78 -2.66 9.83
N GLY A 223 -6.96 -3.65 10.15
CA GLY A 223 -7.35 -5.04 9.98
C GLY A 223 -6.58 -5.97 10.90
N GLU A 224 -7.25 -7.06 11.26
CA GLU A 224 -6.65 -8.18 11.98
C GLU A 224 -7.03 -9.47 11.24
N SER A 225 -6.12 -10.42 11.24
CA SER A 225 -6.38 -11.74 10.65
C SER A 225 -5.54 -12.81 11.32
N GLY A 226 -6.16 -13.94 11.55
CA GLY A 226 -5.47 -15.17 11.88
C GLY A 226 -5.12 -15.98 10.63
N SER A 227 -4.84 -17.25 10.83
CA SER A 227 -4.52 -18.21 9.78
C SER A 227 -5.24 -19.54 10.03
N PHE A 228 -5.33 -20.37 8.99
CA PHE A 228 -5.71 -21.78 9.17
C PHE A 228 -4.69 -22.55 10.01
N ARG A 229 -3.50 -22.02 10.19
CA ARG A 229 -2.45 -22.56 11.06
C ARG A 229 -2.52 -21.90 12.42
N SER A 230 -2.38 -22.69 13.48
CA SER A 230 -2.48 -22.21 14.86
C SER A 230 -1.38 -21.22 15.23
N GLY A 231 -1.71 -20.19 16.01
CA GLY A 231 -0.77 -19.23 16.56
C GLY A 231 -0.27 -18.17 15.56
N ILE A 232 -0.86 -18.08 14.36
CA ILE A 232 -0.46 -17.10 13.34
C ILE A 232 -1.48 -15.98 13.30
N GLU A 233 -1.00 -14.77 13.53
CA GLU A 233 -1.81 -13.55 13.58
C GLU A 233 -1.11 -12.44 12.80
N ASN A 234 -1.92 -11.58 12.18
CA ASN A 234 -1.45 -10.37 11.50
C ASN A 234 -2.34 -9.19 11.87
N LYS A 235 -1.73 -8.02 11.98
CA LYS A 235 -2.40 -6.77 12.25
C LYS A 235 -1.87 -5.67 11.33
N ILE A 236 -2.79 -4.88 10.76
CA ILE A 236 -2.47 -3.76 9.88
C ILE A 236 -3.11 -2.49 10.44
N GLU A 237 -2.32 -1.43 10.55
CA GLU A 237 -2.76 -0.09 10.90
C GLU A 237 -2.11 0.89 9.92
N MET A 238 -2.90 1.50 9.04
CA MET A 238 -2.38 2.45 8.05
C MET A 238 -3.22 3.72 8.02
N PHE A 239 -2.55 4.87 7.86
CA PHE A 239 -3.15 6.18 7.74
C PHE A 239 -2.32 7.02 6.77
N SER A 240 -2.96 7.54 5.73
CA SER A 240 -2.26 8.25 4.66
C SER A 240 -3.06 9.45 4.15
N PRO A 241 -2.90 10.64 4.76
CA PRO A 241 -3.44 11.89 4.24
C PRO A 241 -2.59 12.41 3.09
N SER A 242 -3.24 13.04 2.14
CA SER A 242 -2.58 13.77 1.04
C SER A 242 -3.38 15.01 0.66
N PHE A 243 -2.70 15.95 0.01
CA PHE A 243 -3.34 17.07 -0.68
C PHE A 243 -2.71 17.28 -2.05
N THR A 244 -3.48 17.84 -2.96
CA THR A 244 -3.01 18.32 -4.26
C THR A 244 -3.53 19.72 -4.47
N TYR A 245 -2.60 20.63 -4.72
CA TYR A 245 -2.86 22.00 -5.09
C TYR A 245 -2.52 22.22 -6.55
N LYS A 246 -3.35 22.94 -7.28
CA LYS A 246 -3.06 23.47 -8.61
C LYS A 246 -3.41 24.95 -8.65
N ASN A 247 -2.62 25.75 -9.34
CA ASN A 247 -2.95 27.16 -9.57
C ASN A 247 -4.06 27.31 -10.62
N ASP A 248 -4.61 28.54 -10.77
CA ASP A 248 -5.78 28.80 -11.60
C ASP A 248 -5.54 28.53 -13.09
N ASP A 249 -4.33 28.75 -13.59
CA ASP A 249 -3.94 28.49 -14.96
C ASP A 249 -3.48 27.05 -15.24
N GLY A 250 -3.41 26.21 -14.20
CA GLY A 250 -3.02 24.82 -14.28
C GLY A 250 -1.53 24.57 -14.56
N THR A 251 -0.70 25.62 -14.56
CA THR A 251 0.73 25.49 -14.81
C THR A 251 1.51 24.92 -13.64
N LEU A 252 1.00 25.05 -12.42
CA LEU A 252 1.59 24.50 -11.19
C LEU A 252 0.68 23.43 -10.59
N THR A 253 1.26 22.26 -10.34
CA THR A 253 0.63 21.22 -9.53
C THR A 253 1.60 20.82 -8.42
N TRP A 254 1.12 20.88 -7.17
CA TRP A 254 1.88 20.47 -6.00
C TRP A 254 1.09 19.44 -5.21
N THR A 255 1.69 18.28 -5.02
CA THR A 255 1.09 17.17 -4.28
C THR A 255 1.97 16.80 -3.10
N THR A 256 1.37 16.58 -1.94
CA THR A 256 2.08 16.07 -0.76
C THR A 256 1.27 14.96 -0.11
N GLN A 257 1.96 13.92 0.36
CA GLN A 257 1.38 12.79 1.08
C GLN A 257 2.25 12.44 2.27
N TYR A 258 1.60 12.19 3.40
CA TYR A 258 2.19 11.49 4.52
C TYR A 258 1.60 10.08 4.59
N THR A 259 2.40 9.10 4.94
CA THR A 259 1.95 7.73 5.20
C THR A 259 2.53 7.27 6.53
N TYR A 260 1.68 6.79 7.40
CA TYR A 260 2.02 5.97 8.55
C TYR A 260 1.48 4.57 8.31
N ASP A 261 2.34 3.58 8.45
CA ASP A 261 2.02 2.19 8.17
C ASP A 261 2.67 1.32 9.25
N LYS A 262 1.86 0.49 9.91
CA LYS A 262 2.32 -0.44 10.92
C LYS A 262 1.72 -1.80 10.67
N LEU A 263 2.59 -2.79 10.46
CA LEU A 263 2.22 -4.18 10.29
C LEU A 263 2.87 -5.01 11.39
N GLY A 264 2.04 -5.61 12.24
CA GLY A 264 2.46 -6.64 13.19
C GLY A 264 2.08 -8.02 12.65
N ARG A 265 2.97 -8.98 12.79
CA ARG A 265 2.70 -10.37 12.38
C ARG A 265 3.47 -11.37 13.20
N VAL A 266 2.90 -12.56 13.34
CA VAL A 266 3.60 -13.73 13.86
C VAL A 266 4.12 -14.54 12.69
N PRO A 267 5.45 -14.64 12.50
CA PRO A 267 6.03 -15.41 11.39
C PRO A 267 5.86 -16.92 11.65
N ASP A 268 5.54 -17.66 10.59
CA ASP A 268 5.39 -19.11 10.68
C ASP A 268 6.33 -19.81 9.68
N ARG A 269 7.57 -20.03 10.11
CA ARG A 269 8.54 -20.79 9.35
C ARG A 269 8.73 -22.16 9.94
N GLY A 270 7.93 -23.11 9.45
CA GLY A 270 8.09 -24.51 9.81
C GLY A 270 9.26 -25.20 9.12
N PRO A 271 9.62 -26.39 9.58
CA PRO A 271 10.60 -27.26 8.92
C PRO A 271 10.05 -27.76 7.57
N SER A 272 10.93 -28.29 6.72
CA SER A 272 10.50 -28.94 5.48
C SER A 272 9.51 -30.06 5.81
N ARG A 273 8.49 -30.20 4.97
CA ARG A 273 7.45 -31.22 5.15
C ARG A 273 8.01 -32.63 5.18
N ASP A 274 9.12 -32.87 4.49
CA ASP A 274 9.75 -34.18 4.35
C ASP A 274 10.36 -34.70 5.67
N ILE A 275 10.66 -33.78 6.60
CA ILE A 275 11.22 -34.15 7.91
C ILE A 275 10.16 -34.17 9.03
N LEU A 276 8.92 -33.83 8.71
CA LEU A 276 7.82 -33.90 9.67
C LEU A 276 7.31 -35.35 9.79
N PRO A 277 6.89 -35.76 11.01
CA PRO A 277 6.26 -37.06 11.20
C PRO A 277 5.06 -37.27 10.28
N ALA A 278 4.88 -38.48 9.78
CA ALA A 278 3.72 -38.81 8.99
C ALA A 278 2.43 -38.52 9.75
N GLY A 279 1.46 -37.86 9.11
CA GLY A 279 0.20 -37.46 9.73
C GLY A 279 0.23 -36.10 10.44
N THR A 280 1.34 -35.36 10.43
CA THR A 280 1.39 -33.99 10.93
C THR A 280 0.33 -33.14 10.24
N SER A 281 -0.54 -32.49 11.05
CA SER A 281 -1.63 -31.67 10.55
C SER A 281 -1.09 -30.46 9.77
N ILE A 282 -1.69 -30.13 8.64
CA ILE A 282 -1.42 -28.90 7.90
C ILE A 282 -1.83 -27.63 8.70
N LYS A 283 -2.69 -27.80 9.71
CA LYS A 283 -3.13 -26.72 10.61
C LYS A 283 -2.14 -26.42 11.74
N MET A 284 -1.11 -27.21 11.88
CA MET A 284 -0.07 -27.00 12.89
C MET A 284 0.76 -25.77 12.52
N GLY A 285 0.79 -24.74 13.35
CA GLY A 285 1.72 -23.64 13.29
C GLY A 285 3.03 -24.00 13.99
N PHE A 286 4.11 -23.35 13.59
CA PHE A 286 5.44 -23.56 14.15
C PHE A 286 6.00 -22.34 14.87
N ALA A 287 5.23 -21.25 14.91
CA ALA A 287 5.57 -20.08 15.70
C ALA A 287 5.61 -20.45 17.20
N GLN A 288 6.56 -19.88 17.89
CA GLN A 288 6.70 -20.03 19.34
C GLN A 288 6.05 -18.85 20.06
N ASP A 289 5.72 -19.06 21.34
CA ASP A 289 5.23 -17.96 22.17
C ASP A 289 6.28 -16.84 22.23
N GLY A 290 5.86 -15.63 21.85
CA GLY A 290 6.73 -14.47 21.79
C GLY A 290 7.38 -14.19 20.43
N ASP A 291 7.16 -15.04 19.41
CA ASP A 291 7.57 -14.74 18.03
C ASP A 291 6.77 -13.56 17.47
N TYR A 292 7.47 -12.57 16.91
CA TYR A 292 6.84 -11.43 16.27
C TYR A 292 7.73 -10.80 15.19
N VAL A 293 7.11 -10.09 14.28
CA VAL A 293 7.75 -9.13 13.38
C VAL A 293 6.86 -7.90 13.31
N ASP A 294 7.37 -6.77 13.75
CA ASP A 294 6.71 -5.47 13.69
C ASP A 294 7.42 -4.55 12.70
N ASP A 295 6.72 -4.17 11.66
CA ASP A 295 7.15 -3.19 10.67
C ASP A 295 6.48 -1.86 10.93
N ILE A 296 7.26 -0.78 11.00
CA ILE A 296 6.77 0.58 11.09
C ILE A 296 7.39 1.39 9.96
N LEU A 297 6.57 2.00 9.15
CA LEU A 297 6.98 2.83 8.03
C LEU A 297 6.33 4.19 8.13
N GLN A 298 7.14 5.24 8.09
CA GLN A 298 6.67 6.62 7.99
C GLN A 298 7.31 7.26 6.76
N VAL A 299 6.50 7.83 5.90
CA VAL A 299 6.95 8.45 4.66
C VAL A 299 6.26 9.79 4.49
N VAL A 300 7.04 10.82 4.24
CA VAL A 300 6.56 12.09 3.68
C VAL A 300 7.05 12.15 2.24
N ARG A 301 6.17 12.43 1.33
CA ARG A 301 6.46 12.57 -0.09
C ARG A 301 5.86 13.85 -0.62
N THR A 302 6.60 14.58 -1.43
CA THR A 302 6.11 15.78 -2.11
C THR A 302 6.58 15.78 -3.55
N ASP A 303 5.74 16.28 -4.42
CA ASP A 303 5.92 16.34 -5.86
C ASP A 303 5.41 17.67 -6.39
N VAL A 304 6.22 18.36 -7.17
CA VAL A 304 5.90 19.66 -7.76
C VAL A 304 6.16 19.59 -9.25
N ASN A 305 5.13 19.85 -10.04
CA ASN A 305 5.22 20.02 -11.49
C ASN A 305 4.91 21.46 -11.83
N TYR A 306 5.82 22.13 -12.54
CA TYR A 306 5.66 23.50 -12.98
C TYR A 306 5.98 23.65 -14.45
N GLN A 307 4.98 23.99 -15.24
CA GLN A 307 5.12 24.28 -16.66
C GLN A 307 5.49 25.76 -16.85
N TYR A 308 6.79 26.02 -16.96
CA TYR A 308 7.31 27.38 -17.11
C TYR A 308 7.00 27.99 -18.48
N ALA A 309 7.01 27.15 -19.54
CA ALA A 309 6.69 27.55 -20.90
C ALA A 309 6.11 26.33 -21.65
N PRO A 310 5.50 26.49 -22.85
CA PRO A 310 4.89 25.39 -23.59
C PRO A 310 5.78 24.15 -23.74
N ASP A 311 7.08 24.36 -23.92
CA ASP A 311 8.06 23.28 -24.13
C ASP A 311 8.96 23.04 -22.92
N TRP A 312 8.71 23.74 -21.78
CA TRP A 312 9.54 23.66 -20.58
C TRP A 312 8.72 23.26 -19.37
N ASN A 313 8.96 22.06 -18.88
CA ASN A 313 8.37 21.56 -17.65
C ASN A 313 9.47 21.33 -16.58
N PHE A 314 9.26 21.87 -15.40
CA PHE A 314 10.08 21.61 -14.23
C PHE A 314 9.37 20.62 -13.33
N HIS A 315 10.01 19.48 -13.05
CA HIS A 315 9.52 18.48 -12.13
C HIS A 315 10.49 18.32 -10.98
N TRP A 316 9.99 18.44 -9.76
CA TRP A 316 10.76 18.23 -8.55
C TRP A 316 9.99 17.30 -7.62
N ALA A 317 10.67 16.26 -7.13
CA ALA A 317 10.11 15.31 -6.18
C ALA A 317 11.10 15.07 -5.03
N ALA A 318 10.58 15.01 -3.82
CA ALA A 318 11.34 14.66 -2.63
C ALA A 318 10.58 13.67 -1.76
N SER A 319 11.32 12.83 -1.06
CA SER A 319 10.77 11.89 -0.10
C SER A 319 11.69 11.75 1.10
N TYR A 320 11.09 11.79 2.28
CA TYR A 320 11.75 11.40 3.52
C TYR A 320 11.06 10.14 4.05
N ARG A 321 11.86 9.14 4.39
CA ARG A 321 11.36 7.85 4.86
C ARG A 321 12.10 7.43 6.13
N GLN A 322 11.33 7.00 7.12
CA GLN A 322 11.80 6.28 8.28
C GLN A 322 11.15 4.90 8.29
N ALA A 323 11.97 3.86 8.32
CA ALA A 323 11.50 2.48 8.40
C ALA A 323 12.18 1.80 9.59
N GLU A 324 11.39 1.06 10.34
CA GLU A 324 11.83 0.31 11.50
C GLU A 324 11.22 -1.09 11.42
N GLN A 325 12.04 -2.12 11.63
CA GLN A 325 11.59 -3.49 11.74
C GLN A 325 12.13 -4.05 13.04
N ASN A 326 11.22 -4.41 13.95
CA ASN A 326 11.54 -5.10 15.18
C ASN A 326 11.04 -6.53 15.07
N PHE A 327 11.90 -7.49 15.38
CA PHE A 327 11.52 -8.88 15.28
C PHE A 327 12.25 -9.73 16.31
N ASP A 328 11.55 -10.73 16.80
CA ASP A 328 12.10 -11.87 17.51
C ASP A 328 11.32 -13.10 17.03
N HIS A 329 12.01 -14.08 16.50
CA HIS A 329 11.38 -15.27 16.00
C HIS A 329 12.34 -16.44 15.97
N PHE A 330 11.79 -17.59 16.21
CA PHE A 330 12.47 -18.86 16.10
C PHE A 330 12.31 -19.42 14.68
N TYR A 331 13.35 -20.03 14.14
CA TYR A 331 13.27 -20.82 12.92
C TYR A 331 14.18 -22.03 12.98
N PHE A 332 13.76 -23.08 12.32
CA PHE A 332 14.57 -24.28 12.22
C PHE A 332 15.79 -24.00 11.33
N GLY A 333 16.96 -24.23 11.88
CA GLY A 333 18.22 -24.20 11.14
C GLY A 333 18.27 -25.34 10.10
N THR A 334 19.22 -25.27 9.20
CA THR A 334 19.52 -26.41 8.32
C THR A 334 19.95 -27.58 9.19
N TYR A 335 19.27 -28.72 9.04
CA TYR A 335 19.69 -29.94 9.67
C TYR A 335 21.04 -30.31 9.06
N CYS A 336 22.12 -30.15 9.80
CA CYS A 336 23.36 -30.84 9.48
C CYS A 336 23.08 -32.33 9.76
N GLY A 337 22.95 -33.12 8.72
CA GLY A 337 22.82 -34.56 8.87
C GLY A 337 23.92 -35.04 9.78
N LEU A 338 23.56 -35.77 10.78
CA LEU A 338 24.51 -36.64 11.49
C LEU A 338 24.89 -37.77 10.51
N ASP A 339 25.71 -37.41 9.53
CA ASP A 339 26.51 -38.40 8.86
C ASP A 339 27.58 -38.80 9.87
N GLY A 340 27.26 -39.88 10.60
CA GLY A 340 28.15 -40.55 11.51
C GLY A 340 29.35 -41.17 10.81
#